data_b915a9b10befe0474fa802a9875161bf
#
_entry.id   b915a9b10befe0474fa802a9875161bf
#
_cell.length_a   1.000
_cell.length_b   1.000
_cell.length_c   1.000
_cell.angle_alpha   90.00
_cell.angle_beta   90.00
_cell.angle_gamma   90.00
#
_symmetry.space_group_name_H-M   'P 1'
#
loop_
_entity.id
_entity.type
_entity.pdbx_description
1 polymer ?
#
loop_
_entity_poly.entity_id
_entity_poly.type
_entity_poly.pdbx_seq_one_letter_code
_entity_poly.pdbx_strand_id
1 'polypeptide(L)'
;MPSAITLDDQHPAVQYLCKKDKRLAKVIRMVGPITYVPHSEEEIYSFLVHEIIEQMLSVKAGRKIFGRLEDLCGGKVTPENVNTFSDSELQGIGTSYSKVRAIRAVTNAVLNGDLDFKEMRHLSDQEIIKKLTALHGIGNWTAKMFLIFVLDRPDVLPVEDGAFLQTYRWLYKTTDCSKNSVHKRCRKWKPFSSVASRYFYRALDMGLTREDFHLFRGNP
;
A
#
# COMPACT_ATOMS: atom_id res chain seq x y z
N MET A 1 -6.79 -10.76 -18.17
CA MET A 1 -5.90 -9.89 -17.38
C MET A 1 -6.62 -8.59 -17.07
N PRO A 2 -6.50 -8.04 -15.88
CA PRO A 2 -7.11 -6.73 -15.60
C PRO A 2 -6.48 -5.66 -16.52
N SER A 3 -7.32 -4.73 -16.99
CA SER A 3 -6.86 -3.60 -17.82
C SER A 3 -6.10 -2.60 -16.98
N ALA A 4 -5.08 -1.96 -17.56
CA ALA A 4 -4.34 -0.89 -16.89
C ALA A 4 -5.28 0.30 -16.58
N ILE A 5 -5.11 0.86 -15.40
CA ILE A 5 -5.80 2.08 -14.97
C ILE A 5 -4.81 3.24 -15.06
N THR A 6 -5.21 4.33 -15.69
CA THR A 6 -4.41 5.55 -15.76
C THR A 6 -5.12 6.68 -15.01
N LEU A 7 -4.45 7.19 -13.98
CA LEU A 7 -4.86 8.38 -13.23
C LEU A 7 -4.21 9.60 -13.90
N ASP A 8 -4.91 10.21 -14.83
CA ASP A 8 -4.50 11.41 -15.55
C ASP A 8 -5.47 12.58 -15.29
N ASP A 9 -5.32 13.66 -16.01
CA ASP A 9 -6.17 14.86 -15.92
C ASP A 9 -7.61 14.63 -16.39
N GLN A 10 -7.89 13.56 -17.14
CA GLN A 10 -9.23 13.17 -17.58
C GLN A 10 -9.92 12.23 -16.58
N HIS A 11 -9.16 11.63 -15.66
CA HIS A 11 -9.73 10.70 -14.69
C HIS A 11 -10.62 11.41 -13.67
N PRO A 12 -11.91 10.99 -13.47
CA PRO A 12 -12.87 11.69 -12.62
C PRO A 12 -12.38 11.95 -11.18
N ALA A 13 -11.69 10.98 -10.57
CA ALA A 13 -11.15 11.14 -9.22
C ALA A 13 -10.05 12.21 -9.17
N VAL A 14 -9.21 12.30 -10.20
CA VAL A 14 -8.13 13.30 -10.30
C VAL A 14 -8.72 14.69 -10.45
N GLN A 15 -9.71 14.87 -11.33
CA GLN A 15 -10.43 16.12 -11.50
C GLN A 15 -11.10 16.58 -10.20
N TYR A 16 -11.77 15.65 -9.51
CA TYR A 16 -12.39 15.93 -8.21
C TYR A 16 -11.37 16.42 -7.18
N LEU A 17 -10.26 15.68 -7.01
CA LEU A 17 -9.21 16.02 -6.05
C LEU A 17 -8.56 17.37 -6.36
N CYS A 18 -8.29 17.66 -7.64
CA CYS A 18 -7.74 18.94 -8.08
C CYS A 18 -8.69 20.13 -7.74
N LYS A 19 -9.99 19.92 -7.88
CA LYS A 19 -11.00 20.93 -7.52
C LYS A 19 -11.09 21.16 -6.01
N LYS A 20 -10.94 20.09 -5.21
CA LYS A 20 -11.12 20.13 -3.75
C LYS A 20 -9.89 20.57 -2.97
N ASP A 21 -8.70 20.36 -3.51
CA ASP A 21 -7.44 20.66 -2.81
C ASP A 21 -6.39 21.25 -3.74
N LYS A 22 -6.22 22.59 -3.72
CA LYS A 22 -5.24 23.28 -4.56
C LYS A 22 -3.79 22.84 -4.32
N ARG A 23 -3.45 22.43 -3.09
CA ARG A 23 -2.11 21.91 -2.76
C ARG A 23 -1.89 20.54 -3.37
N LEU A 24 -2.85 19.64 -3.20
CA LEU A 24 -2.82 18.31 -3.84
C LEU A 24 -2.84 18.43 -5.38
N ALA A 25 -3.63 19.36 -5.93
CA ALA A 25 -3.65 19.64 -7.37
C ALA A 25 -2.27 20.02 -7.93
N LYS A 26 -1.46 20.77 -7.15
CA LYS A 26 -0.07 21.04 -7.55
C LYS A 26 0.78 19.77 -7.53
N VAL A 27 0.67 18.94 -6.51
CA VAL A 27 1.39 17.64 -6.45
C VAL A 27 1.02 16.75 -7.63
N ILE A 28 -0.27 16.64 -7.93
CA ILE A 28 -0.77 15.86 -9.07
C ILE A 28 -0.12 16.33 -10.38
N ARG A 29 -0.04 17.64 -10.61
CA ARG A 29 0.64 18.19 -11.80
C ARG A 29 2.16 17.93 -11.82
N MET A 30 2.82 17.98 -10.65
CA MET A 30 4.26 17.72 -10.54
C MET A 30 4.57 16.23 -10.78
N VAL A 31 3.72 15.34 -10.30
CA VAL A 31 3.87 13.88 -10.46
C VAL A 31 3.52 13.45 -11.89
N GLY A 32 2.53 14.08 -12.51
CA GLY A 32 1.99 13.65 -13.80
C GLY A 32 1.09 12.41 -13.69
N PRO A 33 0.76 11.76 -14.82
CA PRO A 33 -0.08 10.57 -14.85
C PRO A 33 0.54 9.38 -14.10
N ILE A 34 -0.30 8.62 -13.41
CA ILE A 34 0.08 7.35 -12.76
C ILE A 34 -0.67 6.22 -13.47
N THR A 35 0.07 5.28 -14.06
CA THR A 35 -0.52 4.08 -14.65
C THR A 35 -0.14 2.86 -13.82
N TYR A 36 -1.08 2.01 -13.52
CA TYR A 36 -0.89 0.74 -12.82
C TYR A 36 -1.85 -0.32 -13.31
N VAL A 37 -1.48 -1.58 -13.12
CA VAL A 37 -2.33 -2.73 -13.39
C VAL A 37 -2.82 -3.26 -12.04
N PRO A 38 -4.14 -3.40 -11.83
CA PRO A 38 -4.65 -4.04 -10.62
C PRO A 38 -4.11 -5.46 -10.48
N HIS A 39 -3.85 -5.89 -9.25
CA HIS A 39 -3.37 -7.25 -9.00
C HIS A 39 -4.41 -8.29 -9.40
N SER A 40 -3.94 -9.35 -10.08
CA SER A 40 -4.73 -10.56 -10.30
C SER A 40 -4.94 -11.32 -8.98
N GLU A 41 -5.91 -12.21 -8.93
CA GLU A 41 -6.16 -13.02 -7.72
C GLU A 41 -4.95 -13.86 -7.32
N GLU A 42 -4.18 -14.35 -8.30
CA GLU A 42 -2.98 -15.15 -8.09
C GLU A 42 -1.84 -14.35 -7.42
N GLU A 43 -1.80 -13.03 -7.62
CA GLU A 43 -0.78 -12.15 -7.06
C GLU A 43 -1.09 -11.66 -5.64
N ILE A 44 -2.33 -11.82 -5.17
CA ILE A 44 -2.76 -11.23 -3.88
C ILE A 44 -1.99 -11.82 -2.70
N TYR A 45 -1.79 -13.14 -2.67
CA TYR A 45 -1.02 -13.79 -1.62
C TYR A 45 0.43 -13.30 -1.62
N SER A 46 1.06 -13.30 -2.79
CA SER A 46 2.43 -12.81 -2.99
C SER A 46 2.59 -11.36 -2.49
N PHE A 47 1.63 -10.50 -2.80
CA PHE A 47 1.61 -9.13 -2.31
C PHE A 47 1.57 -9.06 -0.77
N LEU A 48 0.69 -9.81 -0.11
CA LEU A 48 0.62 -9.82 1.36
C LEU A 48 1.92 -10.28 1.99
N VAL A 49 2.56 -11.31 1.43
CA VAL A 49 3.86 -11.79 1.91
C VAL A 49 4.95 -10.74 1.70
N HIS A 50 4.92 -10.03 0.57
CA HIS A 50 5.82 -8.92 0.29
C HIS A 50 5.68 -7.80 1.33
N GLU A 51 4.44 -7.37 1.62
CA GLU A 51 4.17 -6.35 2.63
C GLU A 51 4.63 -6.76 4.04
N ILE A 52 4.47 -8.04 4.42
CA ILE A 52 4.99 -8.57 5.68
C ILE A 52 6.52 -8.46 5.72
N ILE A 53 7.18 -8.81 4.62
CA ILE A 53 8.64 -8.73 4.53
C ILE A 53 9.12 -7.27 4.59
N GLU A 54 8.43 -6.34 3.98
CA GLU A 54 8.81 -4.92 3.95
C GLU A 54 8.59 -4.19 5.29
N GLN A 55 7.77 -4.72 6.20
CA GLN A 55 7.53 -4.07 7.50
C GLN A 55 8.85 -3.66 8.18
N MET A 56 8.96 -2.38 8.57
CA MET A 56 10.12 -1.81 9.26
C MET A 56 11.46 -1.92 8.50
N LEU A 57 11.42 -2.11 7.20
CA LEU A 57 12.60 -2.13 6.32
C LEU A 57 12.56 -0.97 5.31
N SER A 58 13.71 -0.66 4.73
CA SER A 58 13.72 0.16 3.52
C SER A 58 13.18 -0.67 2.34
N VAL A 59 12.54 -0.02 1.38
CA VAL A 59 12.04 -0.66 0.14
C VAL A 59 13.12 -1.50 -0.55
N LYS A 60 14.36 -1.00 -0.60
CA LYS A 60 15.50 -1.72 -1.19
C LYS A 60 15.82 -3.02 -0.44
N ALA A 61 15.79 -2.99 0.89
CA ALA A 61 16.07 -4.17 1.72
C ALA A 61 14.92 -5.19 1.61
N GLY A 62 13.67 -4.74 1.67
CA GLY A 62 12.49 -5.59 1.53
C GLY A 62 12.45 -6.30 0.20
N ARG A 63 12.63 -5.58 -0.91
CA ARG A 63 12.71 -6.17 -2.26
C ARG A 63 13.80 -7.22 -2.40
N LYS A 64 14.98 -6.99 -1.80
CA LYS A 64 16.08 -7.97 -1.86
C LYS A 64 15.72 -9.26 -1.12
N ILE A 65 15.06 -9.16 0.03
CA ILE A 65 14.63 -10.33 0.81
C ILE A 65 13.50 -11.06 0.08
N PHE A 66 12.52 -10.31 -0.45
CA PHE A 66 11.41 -10.88 -1.21
C PHE A 66 11.90 -11.60 -2.47
N GLY A 67 12.85 -11.03 -3.23
CA GLY A 67 13.46 -11.69 -4.39
C GLY A 67 14.09 -13.04 -4.04
N ARG A 68 14.70 -13.18 -2.84
CA ARG A 68 15.22 -14.48 -2.37
C ARG A 68 14.10 -15.49 -2.07
N LEU A 69 12.93 -14.99 -1.62
CA LEU A 69 11.76 -15.86 -1.45
C LEU A 69 11.23 -16.31 -2.81
N GLU A 70 11.19 -15.43 -3.80
CA GLU A 70 10.81 -15.77 -5.17
C GLU A 70 11.75 -16.83 -5.74
N ASP A 71 13.07 -16.66 -5.59
CA ASP A 71 14.07 -17.65 -6.02
C ASP A 71 13.85 -19.00 -5.32
N LEU A 72 13.62 -19.00 -4.01
CA LEU A 72 13.34 -20.20 -3.22
C LEU A 72 12.07 -20.91 -3.70
N CYS A 73 11.03 -20.13 -4.07
CA CYS A 73 9.74 -20.65 -4.57
C CYS A 73 9.75 -20.99 -6.09
N GLY A 74 10.89 -20.93 -6.75
CA GLY A 74 10.97 -21.20 -8.21
C GLY A 74 10.25 -20.14 -9.06
N GLY A 75 10.23 -18.89 -8.61
CA GLY A 75 9.66 -17.74 -9.30
C GLY A 75 8.18 -17.47 -9.00
N LYS A 76 7.48 -18.31 -8.23
CA LYS A 76 6.07 -18.12 -7.87
C LYS A 76 5.84 -18.27 -6.37
N VAL A 77 5.59 -17.17 -5.70
CA VAL A 77 5.25 -17.14 -4.27
C VAL A 77 3.76 -17.43 -4.11
N THR A 78 3.41 -18.70 -3.89
CA THR A 78 2.05 -19.18 -3.63
C THR A 78 1.94 -19.79 -2.23
N PRO A 79 0.74 -19.91 -1.65
CA PRO A 79 0.57 -20.57 -0.35
C PRO A 79 1.13 -21.99 -0.35
N GLU A 80 0.89 -22.75 -1.42
CA GLU A 80 1.36 -24.13 -1.58
C GLU A 80 2.89 -24.20 -1.59
N ASN A 81 3.55 -23.35 -2.41
CA ASN A 81 5.01 -23.32 -2.49
C ASN A 81 5.63 -22.91 -1.15
N VAL A 82 5.14 -21.83 -0.53
CA VAL A 82 5.66 -21.38 0.77
C VAL A 82 5.46 -22.43 1.86
N ASN A 83 4.38 -23.21 1.81
CA ASN A 83 4.10 -24.26 2.78
C ASN A 83 5.05 -25.46 2.71
N THR A 84 5.76 -25.66 1.59
CA THR A 84 6.74 -26.75 1.45
C THR A 84 8.04 -26.53 2.23
N PHE A 85 8.37 -25.27 2.56
CA PHE A 85 9.61 -24.92 3.24
C PHE A 85 9.46 -24.96 4.76
N SER A 86 10.53 -25.29 5.47
CA SER A 86 10.62 -25.17 6.93
C SER A 86 10.75 -23.70 7.37
N ASP A 87 10.49 -23.43 8.65
CA ASP A 87 10.68 -22.08 9.21
C ASP A 87 12.13 -21.61 9.13
N SER A 88 13.10 -22.54 9.25
CA SER A 88 14.52 -22.22 9.11
C SER A 88 14.90 -21.84 7.68
N GLU A 89 14.32 -22.46 6.67
CA GLU A 89 14.54 -22.08 5.26
C GLU A 89 13.94 -20.71 4.97
N LEU A 90 12.70 -20.46 5.44
CA LEU A 90 12.08 -19.14 5.31
C LEU A 90 12.86 -18.05 6.08
N GLN A 91 13.45 -18.38 7.22
CA GLN A 91 14.33 -17.45 7.94
C GLN A 91 15.65 -17.21 7.19
N GLY A 92 16.16 -18.24 6.51
CA GLY A 92 17.40 -18.23 5.73
C GLY A 92 17.40 -17.21 4.57
N ILE A 93 16.24 -16.80 4.06
CA ILE A 93 16.16 -15.72 3.06
C ILE A 93 16.58 -14.33 3.63
N GLY A 94 16.74 -14.22 4.95
CA GLY A 94 17.16 -13.00 5.64
C GLY A 94 16.00 -12.26 6.31
N THR A 95 14.89 -12.94 6.58
CA THR A 95 13.76 -12.39 7.34
C THR A 95 13.81 -12.76 8.82
N SER A 96 13.06 -12.05 9.68
CA SER A 96 13.00 -12.34 11.11
C SER A 96 12.02 -13.48 11.41
N TYR A 97 12.22 -14.17 12.53
CA TYR A 97 11.29 -15.20 12.99
C TYR A 97 9.85 -14.70 13.17
N SER A 98 9.69 -13.44 13.62
CA SER A 98 8.35 -12.83 13.72
C SER A 98 7.66 -12.73 12.36
N LYS A 99 8.40 -12.38 11.31
CA LYS A 99 7.87 -12.32 9.95
C LYS A 99 7.58 -13.71 9.38
N VAL A 100 8.42 -14.70 9.67
CA VAL A 100 8.14 -16.11 9.32
C VAL A 100 6.80 -16.54 9.93
N ARG A 101 6.56 -16.24 11.22
CA ARG A 101 5.27 -16.54 11.86
C ARG A 101 4.09 -15.83 11.21
N ALA A 102 4.27 -14.58 10.79
CA ALA A 102 3.24 -13.83 10.09
C ALA A 102 2.95 -14.42 8.70
N ILE A 103 3.99 -14.78 7.94
CA ILE A 103 3.87 -15.48 6.65
C ILE A 103 3.11 -16.80 6.84
N ARG A 104 3.47 -17.60 7.86
CA ARG A 104 2.75 -18.85 8.17
C ARG A 104 1.28 -18.64 8.51
N ALA A 105 0.97 -17.59 9.29
CA ALA A 105 -0.42 -17.28 9.63
C ALA A 105 -1.27 -16.99 8.39
N VAL A 106 -0.73 -16.21 7.45
CA VAL A 106 -1.41 -15.93 6.17
C VAL A 106 -1.50 -17.19 5.31
N THR A 107 -0.39 -17.95 5.19
CA THR A 107 -0.35 -19.19 4.41
C THR A 107 -1.40 -20.19 4.87
N ASN A 108 -1.45 -20.44 6.18
CA ASN A 108 -2.41 -21.37 6.75
C ASN A 108 -3.86 -20.89 6.57
N ALA A 109 -4.11 -19.58 6.77
CA ALA A 109 -5.46 -19.02 6.60
C ALA A 109 -5.97 -19.16 5.15
N VAL A 110 -5.09 -19.03 4.16
CA VAL A 110 -5.46 -19.23 2.75
C VAL A 110 -5.67 -20.72 2.45
N LEU A 111 -4.75 -21.59 2.87
CA LEU A 111 -4.86 -23.04 2.62
C LEU A 111 -6.07 -23.69 3.31
N ASN A 112 -6.46 -23.18 4.49
CA ASN A 112 -7.63 -23.66 5.22
C ASN A 112 -8.96 -23.06 4.71
N GLY A 113 -8.90 -22.07 3.79
CA GLY A 113 -10.10 -21.38 3.32
C GLY A 113 -10.65 -20.29 4.27
N ASP A 114 -9.93 -19.99 5.37
CA ASP A 114 -10.32 -18.91 6.31
C ASP A 114 -10.16 -17.52 5.68
N LEU A 115 -9.23 -17.41 4.70
CA LEU A 115 -8.94 -16.20 3.94
C LEU A 115 -9.16 -16.48 2.44
N ASP A 116 -10.37 -16.22 1.96
CA ASP A 116 -10.72 -16.28 0.55
C ASP A 116 -10.67 -14.87 -0.07
N PHE A 117 -9.71 -14.66 -0.97
CA PHE A 117 -9.51 -13.36 -1.61
C PHE A 117 -10.65 -12.96 -2.57
N LYS A 118 -11.38 -13.92 -3.13
CA LYS A 118 -12.56 -13.64 -3.97
C LYS A 118 -13.69 -13.09 -3.12
N GLU A 119 -13.99 -13.76 -2.01
CA GLU A 119 -15.00 -13.30 -1.07
C GLU A 119 -14.67 -11.93 -0.50
N MET A 120 -13.39 -11.66 -0.19
CA MET A 120 -12.96 -10.37 0.35
C MET A 120 -13.31 -9.17 -0.53
N ARG A 121 -13.42 -9.35 -1.84
CA ARG A 121 -13.83 -8.26 -2.75
C ARG A 121 -15.24 -7.77 -2.46
N HIS A 122 -16.10 -8.61 -1.89
CA HIS A 122 -17.50 -8.30 -1.58
C HIS A 122 -17.71 -7.78 -0.14
N LEU A 123 -16.69 -7.86 0.70
CA LEU A 123 -16.74 -7.36 2.08
C LEU A 123 -16.52 -5.84 2.15
N SER A 124 -17.03 -5.22 3.21
CA SER A 124 -16.69 -3.84 3.55
C SER A 124 -15.22 -3.70 3.98
N ASP A 125 -14.67 -2.49 3.85
CA ASP A 125 -13.29 -2.21 4.27
C ASP A 125 -13.05 -2.55 5.76
N GLN A 126 -14.06 -2.34 6.61
CA GLN A 126 -13.97 -2.65 8.03
C GLN A 126 -13.91 -4.16 8.30
N GLU A 127 -14.70 -4.95 7.59
CA GLU A 127 -14.67 -6.42 7.68
C GLU A 127 -13.33 -6.98 7.19
N ILE A 128 -12.79 -6.43 6.09
CA ILE A 128 -11.49 -6.81 5.58
C ILE A 128 -10.38 -6.49 6.58
N ILE A 129 -10.37 -5.27 7.13
CA ILE A 129 -9.41 -4.88 8.16
C ILE A 129 -9.51 -5.83 9.36
N LYS A 130 -10.72 -6.14 9.84
CA LYS A 130 -10.94 -7.06 10.96
C LYS A 130 -10.41 -8.47 10.66
N LYS A 131 -10.70 -9.02 9.48
CA LYS A 131 -10.20 -10.34 9.04
C LYS A 131 -8.66 -10.36 8.98
N LEU A 132 -8.06 -9.38 8.32
CA LEU A 132 -6.61 -9.33 8.16
C LEU A 132 -5.89 -9.10 9.49
N THR A 133 -6.37 -8.18 10.32
CA THR A 133 -5.73 -7.87 11.62
C THR A 133 -5.92 -8.96 12.66
N ALA A 134 -6.81 -9.95 12.47
CA ALA A 134 -6.89 -11.14 13.29
C ALA A 134 -5.70 -12.09 13.05
N LEU A 135 -5.00 -11.98 11.93
CA LEU A 135 -3.84 -12.79 11.63
C LEU A 135 -2.59 -12.25 12.33
N HIS A 136 -1.78 -13.15 12.87
CA HIS A 136 -0.55 -12.78 13.54
C HIS A 136 0.38 -11.98 12.62
N GLY A 137 0.86 -10.84 13.09
CA GLY A 137 1.81 -9.98 12.35
C GLY A 137 1.18 -9.07 11.29
N ILE A 138 -0.14 -9.10 11.11
CA ILE A 138 -0.86 -8.18 10.23
C ILE A 138 -1.48 -7.05 11.06
N GLY A 139 -0.98 -5.84 10.84
CA GLY A 139 -1.53 -4.64 11.48
C GLY A 139 -2.44 -3.83 10.56
N ASN A 140 -3.03 -2.76 11.11
CA ASN A 140 -3.88 -1.83 10.33
C ASN A 140 -3.14 -1.24 9.11
N TRP A 141 -1.85 -1.01 9.22
CA TRP A 141 -1.05 -0.52 8.10
C TRP A 141 -1.08 -1.49 6.91
N THR A 142 -0.72 -2.77 7.14
CA THR A 142 -0.74 -3.80 6.09
C THR A 142 -2.15 -3.99 5.51
N ALA A 143 -3.18 -4.00 6.37
CA ALA A 143 -4.56 -4.11 5.92
C ALA A 143 -4.98 -2.93 5.03
N LYS A 144 -4.54 -1.70 5.32
CA LYS A 144 -4.82 -0.54 4.47
C LYS A 144 -4.03 -0.56 3.16
N MET A 145 -2.78 -1.02 3.17
CA MET A 145 -2.01 -1.22 1.93
C MET A 145 -2.72 -2.23 1.03
N PHE A 146 -3.20 -3.33 1.60
CA PHE A 146 -4.01 -4.31 0.89
C PHE A 146 -5.28 -3.68 0.26
N LEU A 147 -6.02 -2.87 1.01
CA LEU A 147 -7.21 -2.19 0.49
C LEU A 147 -6.87 -1.24 -0.67
N ILE A 148 -5.80 -0.44 -0.54
CA ILE A 148 -5.41 0.58 -1.52
C ILE A 148 -4.83 -0.06 -2.78
N PHE A 149 -3.90 -1.02 -2.63
CA PHE A 149 -3.08 -1.48 -3.75
C PHE A 149 -3.57 -2.79 -4.37
N VAL A 150 -4.26 -3.64 -3.60
CA VAL A 150 -4.76 -4.93 -4.07
C VAL A 150 -6.22 -4.87 -4.47
N LEU A 151 -7.07 -4.38 -3.54
CA LEU A 151 -8.51 -4.33 -3.80
C LEU A 151 -8.94 -3.04 -4.51
N ASP A 152 -8.01 -2.12 -4.71
CA ASP A 152 -8.23 -0.82 -5.38
C ASP A 152 -9.40 -0.02 -4.78
N ARG A 153 -9.57 -0.14 -3.43
CA ARG A 153 -10.61 0.59 -2.71
C ARG A 153 -10.38 2.09 -2.84
N PRO A 154 -11.39 2.88 -3.26
CA PRO A 154 -11.16 4.27 -3.64
C PRO A 154 -10.91 5.23 -2.48
N ASP A 155 -11.40 4.93 -1.27
CA ASP A 155 -11.45 5.88 -0.14
C ASP A 155 -10.81 5.38 1.15
N VAL A 156 -9.59 4.88 1.07
CA VAL A 156 -8.79 4.48 2.23
C VAL A 156 -7.73 5.53 2.53
N LEU A 157 -7.64 5.97 3.80
CA LEU A 157 -6.65 6.95 4.26
C LEU A 157 -5.64 6.27 5.19
N PRO A 158 -4.37 6.12 4.79
CA PRO A 158 -3.35 5.38 5.54
C PRO A 158 -2.65 6.25 6.58
N VAL A 159 -3.38 6.68 7.62
CA VAL A 159 -2.91 7.63 8.65
C VAL A 159 -1.82 7.06 9.56
N GLU A 160 -1.55 5.76 9.50
CA GLU A 160 -0.47 5.08 10.22
C GLU A 160 0.83 4.99 9.41
N ASP A 161 0.77 5.33 8.10
CA ASP A 161 1.88 5.15 7.19
C ASP A 161 2.90 6.30 7.25
N GLY A 162 4.16 5.96 7.51
CA GLY A 162 5.23 6.93 7.66
C GLY A 162 5.51 7.72 6.37
N ALA A 163 5.49 7.07 5.21
CA ALA A 163 5.72 7.67 3.91
C ALA A 163 4.58 8.64 3.53
N PHE A 164 3.33 8.22 3.78
CA PHE A 164 2.17 9.09 3.64
C PHE A 164 2.29 10.33 4.55
N LEU A 165 2.61 10.13 5.84
CA LEU A 165 2.74 11.22 6.80
C LEU A 165 3.91 12.15 6.48
N GLN A 166 5.00 11.66 5.89
CA GLN A 166 6.11 12.48 5.42
C GLN A 166 5.64 13.43 4.31
N THR A 167 4.94 12.92 3.30
CA THR A 167 4.39 13.73 2.21
C THR A 167 3.31 14.69 2.71
N TYR A 168 2.48 14.25 3.66
CA TYR A 168 1.48 15.09 4.31
C TYR A 168 2.12 16.31 5.00
N ARG A 169 3.18 16.10 5.81
CA ARG A 169 3.93 17.18 6.48
C ARG A 169 4.50 18.17 5.47
N TRP A 170 5.13 17.66 4.44
CA TRP A 170 5.70 18.46 3.37
C TRP A 170 4.64 19.31 2.66
N LEU A 171 3.54 18.68 2.25
CA LEU A 171 2.48 19.36 1.50
C LEU A 171 1.80 20.47 2.32
N TYR A 172 1.47 20.17 3.56
CA TYR A 172 0.69 21.11 4.40
C TYR A 172 1.54 21.96 5.30
N LYS A 173 2.86 21.81 5.29
CA LYS A 173 3.81 22.52 6.16
C LYS A 173 3.38 22.46 7.62
N THR A 174 3.12 21.26 8.12
CA THR A 174 2.62 21.03 9.48
C THR A 174 3.42 19.93 10.18
N THR A 175 3.59 20.06 11.48
CA THR A 175 4.14 19.03 12.36
C THR A 175 3.05 18.15 12.98
N ASP A 176 1.78 18.62 12.96
CA ASP A 176 0.65 17.86 13.50
C ASP A 176 0.22 16.76 12.54
N CYS A 177 0.63 15.56 12.86
CA CYS A 177 0.29 14.30 12.18
C CYS A 177 -0.63 13.42 13.02
N SER A 178 -1.33 14.00 14.01
CA SER A 178 -2.33 13.24 14.76
C SER A 178 -3.41 12.70 13.82
N LYS A 179 -3.88 11.48 14.09
CA LYS A 179 -4.91 10.84 13.25
C LYS A 179 -6.10 11.76 13.03
N ASN A 180 -6.55 12.44 14.09
CA ASN A 180 -7.69 13.37 14.01
C ASN A 180 -7.42 14.54 13.06
N SER A 181 -6.25 15.16 13.13
CA SER A 181 -5.88 16.29 12.27
C SER A 181 -5.75 15.88 10.82
N VAL A 182 -5.13 14.71 10.56
CA VAL A 182 -5.03 14.14 9.21
C VAL A 182 -6.42 13.84 8.64
N HIS A 183 -7.28 13.12 9.38
CA HIS A 183 -8.66 12.84 8.97
C HIS A 183 -9.46 14.12 8.70
N LYS A 184 -9.37 15.12 9.59
CA LYS A 184 -10.07 16.39 9.42
C LYS A 184 -9.63 17.11 8.14
N ARG A 185 -8.32 17.18 7.89
CA ARG A 185 -7.76 17.89 6.72
C ARG A 185 -8.03 17.16 5.41
N CYS A 186 -7.89 15.83 5.40
CA CYS A 186 -8.06 15.00 4.22
C CYS A 186 -9.53 14.62 3.95
N ARG A 187 -10.49 14.99 4.82
CA ARG A 187 -11.93 14.75 4.61
C ARG A 187 -12.43 15.21 3.25
N LYS A 188 -11.86 16.29 2.71
CA LYS A 188 -12.20 16.85 1.39
C LYS A 188 -11.78 15.95 0.20
N TRP A 189 -10.94 14.93 0.43
CA TRP A 189 -10.53 13.98 -0.61
C TRP A 189 -11.57 12.88 -0.86
N LYS A 190 -12.46 12.66 0.12
CA LYS A 190 -13.52 11.65 -0.03
C LYS A 190 -14.39 11.93 -1.27
N PRO A 191 -14.71 10.89 -2.05
CA PRO A 191 -14.48 9.45 -1.82
C PRO A 191 -13.21 8.90 -2.50
N PHE A 192 -12.16 9.68 -2.70
CA PHE A 192 -10.97 9.31 -3.47
C PHE A 192 -9.66 9.41 -2.68
N SER A 193 -9.72 9.12 -1.37
CA SER A 193 -8.54 9.23 -0.49
C SER A 193 -7.39 8.31 -0.91
N SER A 194 -7.67 7.13 -1.47
CA SER A 194 -6.64 6.20 -1.98
C SER A 194 -5.93 6.76 -3.20
N VAL A 195 -6.65 7.42 -4.11
CA VAL A 195 -6.04 8.08 -5.27
C VAL A 195 -5.08 9.19 -4.82
N ALA A 196 -5.51 10.02 -3.85
CA ALA A 196 -4.64 11.06 -3.26
C ALA A 196 -3.39 10.44 -2.62
N SER A 197 -3.54 9.30 -1.92
CA SER A 197 -2.42 8.58 -1.29
C SER A 197 -1.43 8.05 -2.32
N ARG A 198 -1.90 7.51 -3.46
CA ARG A 198 -1.01 7.08 -4.56
C ARG A 198 -0.14 8.24 -5.09
N TYR A 199 -0.70 9.43 -5.22
CA TYR A 199 0.08 10.62 -5.60
C TYR A 199 1.08 11.03 -4.52
N PHE A 200 0.76 10.82 -3.24
CA PHE A 200 1.71 11.08 -2.14
C PHE A 200 2.90 10.13 -2.19
N TYR A 201 2.66 8.84 -2.36
CA TYR A 201 3.73 7.86 -2.50
C TYR A 201 4.60 8.16 -3.73
N ARG A 202 3.97 8.47 -4.86
CA ARG A 202 4.72 8.79 -6.09
C ARG A 202 5.55 10.06 -5.96
N ALA A 203 5.03 11.10 -5.29
CA ALA A 203 5.79 12.32 -5.01
C ALA A 203 7.03 12.05 -4.14
N LEU A 204 6.88 11.17 -3.14
CA LEU A 204 8.00 10.74 -2.30
C LEU A 204 9.05 9.96 -3.09
N ASP A 205 8.63 8.99 -3.89
CA ASP A 205 9.50 8.17 -4.75
C ASP A 205 10.30 9.01 -5.75
N MET A 206 9.66 10.03 -6.32
CA MET A 206 10.31 11.00 -7.21
C MET A 206 11.24 11.98 -6.48
N GLY A 207 11.28 11.93 -5.15
CA GLY A 207 12.12 12.82 -4.34
C GLY A 207 11.61 14.26 -4.25
N LEU A 208 10.38 14.55 -4.64
CA LEU A 208 9.81 15.90 -4.61
C LEU A 208 9.75 16.50 -3.20
N THR A 209 9.70 15.63 -2.18
CA THR A 209 9.67 16.04 -0.76
C THR A 209 11.02 16.50 -0.22
N ARG A 210 12.10 16.45 -1.02
CA ARG A 210 13.44 16.91 -0.63
C ARG A 210 13.56 18.43 -0.65
N GLU A 211 12.70 19.09 -1.46
CA GLU A 211 12.63 20.54 -1.54
C GLU A 211 11.38 21.06 -0.85
N ASP A 212 11.40 22.33 -0.44
CA ASP A 212 10.25 22.96 0.20
C ASP A 212 9.05 23.07 -0.73
N PHE A 213 7.88 22.70 -0.24
CA PHE A 213 6.64 22.88 -0.99
C PHE A 213 6.26 24.37 -1.09
N HIS A 214 6.09 24.85 -2.31
CA HIS A 214 5.60 26.23 -2.60
C HIS A 214 4.38 26.17 -3.51
N LEU A 215 3.23 26.70 -3.02
CA LEU A 215 1.98 26.64 -3.78
C LEU A 215 2.02 27.51 -5.06
N PHE A 216 2.67 28.67 -5.01
CA PHE A 216 2.63 29.69 -6.06
C PHE A 216 3.92 29.88 -6.84
N ARG A 217 5.03 29.27 -6.46
CA ARG A 217 6.24 29.25 -7.28
C ARG A 217 6.05 28.27 -8.43
N GLY A 218 6.53 28.67 -9.65
CA GLY A 218 6.54 27.79 -10.80
C GLY A 218 7.23 26.47 -10.50
N ASN A 219 6.93 25.41 -11.27
CA ASN A 219 7.71 24.20 -11.23
C ASN A 219 9.15 24.52 -11.64
N PRO A 220 10.18 23.87 -11.06
CA PRO A 220 11.53 23.93 -11.59
C PRO A 220 11.58 23.42 -13.02
#